data_54d3cf41f61c9cb10ed2e5a8f2ad2016
#
_entry.id   54d3cf41f61c9cb10ed2e5a8f2ad2016
#
_cell.length_a   1.000
_cell.length_b   1.000
_cell.length_c   1.000
_cell.angle_alpha   90.00
_cell.angle_beta   90.00
_cell.angle_gamma   90.00
#
_symmetry.space_group_name_H-M   'P 1'
#
loop_
_entity.id
_entity.type
_entity.pdbx_description
1 polymer ?
#
loop_
_entity_poly.entity_id
_entity_poly.type
_entity_poly.pdbx_seq_one_letter_code
_entity_poly.pdbx_strand_id
1 'polypeptide(L)'
;VYLGPGSTPGTLKYRITLRMYKDCNTGGSNLEDIVTFTVFNSATNSQLMNITGISGSPLITLQKTATNPCIPDAIEERVCFLTRTYSTIIDNLPATASGYTVTYQRCCRVAGMENINSTSVGTSYYTKIPGNSIPGAQTNSSAIFNTKDTVLICSGRPFTFDFGASDPDNDVLVYSFYNAFTGGGNTTNPPGCYTCTAPDPAAPPPYIPVSYINGYSSNSPLGSLVSINSATGVMSGTAPNLGVLADKIFAITVLVSEYRGSVKIAEHFKDLQIRVGDCQSPGAVLNPRPTTCDGFTITFKNDAANNPEPTYYWEFGDGNTSTQISPTHTYALAGDYTLKLVVNRGQFCSDSTTTLVKVYPGFFPDFTFAGQCKNIPVQFTDLTTATYGASNKWSWNFGDFASPNNTSIIKNPTHSYALAGNYDVVFVVETNKGCIDTLQKT
;
A
#
# COMPACT_ATOMS: atom_id res chain seq x y z
N VAL A 1 -9.86 20.71 -26.49
CA VAL A 1 -9.95 22.11 -26.08
C VAL A 1 -10.46 22.92 -27.26
N TYR A 2 -11.51 23.69 -27.07
CA TYR A 2 -12.01 24.65 -28.04
C TYR A 2 -11.04 25.82 -28.21
N LEU A 3 -10.73 26.18 -29.47
CA LEU A 3 -9.78 27.26 -29.78
C LEU A 3 -10.44 28.47 -30.45
N GLY A 4 -11.73 28.42 -30.70
CA GLY A 4 -12.45 29.47 -31.38
C GLY A 4 -13.12 29.03 -32.68
N PRO A 5 -13.68 29.97 -33.46
CA PRO A 5 -14.18 29.70 -34.81
C PRO A 5 -13.09 29.17 -35.72
N GLY A 6 -13.47 28.29 -36.62
CA GLY A 6 -12.57 27.80 -37.67
C GLY A 6 -12.28 28.86 -38.74
N SER A 7 -11.32 28.59 -39.62
CA SER A 7 -10.92 29.48 -40.71
C SER A 7 -12.03 29.68 -41.76
N THR A 8 -12.95 28.74 -41.86
CA THR A 8 -14.15 28.84 -42.71
C THR A 8 -15.36 29.24 -41.87
N PRO A 9 -16.18 30.21 -42.32
CA PRO A 9 -17.39 30.61 -41.61
C PRO A 9 -18.32 29.42 -41.29
N GLY A 10 -18.84 29.36 -40.06
CA GLY A 10 -19.72 28.26 -39.59
C GLY A 10 -19.00 27.00 -39.14
N THR A 11 -17.68 27.04 -39.09
CA THR A 11 -16.86 25.92 -38.54
C THR A 11 -16.22 26.23 -37.20
N LEU A 12 -15.73 25.21 -36.54
CA LEU A 12 -15.11 25.24 -35.20
C LEU A 12 -13.66 24.80 -35.29
N LYS A 13 -12.85 25.28 -34.36
CA LYS A 13 -11.44 24.90 -34.22
C LYS A 13 -11.20 24.25 -32.86
N TYR A 14 -10.62 23.05 -32.90
CA TYR A 14 -10.34 22.29 -31.67
C TYR A 14 -8.89 21.80 -31.62
N ARG A 15 -8.28 21.81 -30.45
CA ARG A 15 -7.07 21.05 -30.19
C ARG A 15 -7.46 19.71 -29.56
N ILE A 16 -7.01 18.62 -30.18
CA ILE A 16 -7.14 17.27 -29.67
C ILE A 16 -5.79 16.84 -29.10
N THR A 17 -5.81 16.31 -27.87
CA THR A 17 -4.60 15.84 -27.18
C THR A 17 -4.85 14.45 -26.63
N LEU A 18 -3.95 13.51 -26.95
CA LEU A 18 -3.89 12.17 -26.39
C LEU A 18 -2.59 12.05 -25.59
N ARG A 19 -2.69 11.67 -24.31
CA ARG A 19 -1.54 11.31 -23.51
C ARG A 19 -1.59 9.82 -23.22
N MET A 20 -0.52 9.12 -23.59
CA MET A 20 -0.39 7.68 -23.37
C MET A 20 0.69 7.37 -22.36
N TYR A 21 0.49 6.28 -21.65
CA TYR A 21 1.41 5.74 -20.66
C TYR A 21 1.75 4.30 -20.98
N LYS A 22 3.02 3.93 -20.76
CA LYS A 22 3.53 2.57 -20.86
C LYS A 22 4.29 2.26 -19.57
N ASP A 23 3.99 1.13 -18.94
CA ASP A 23 4.79 0.61 -17.84
C ASP A 23 6.20 0.25 -18.34
N CYS A 24 7.26 0.73 -17.67
CA CYS A 24 8.66 0.48 -18.05
C CYS A 24 9.04 -0.99 -17.89
N ASN A 25 8.41 -1.69 -16.95
CA ASN A 25 8.78 -3.04 -16.53
C ASN A 25 8.05 -4.14 -17.30
N THR A 26 7.06 -3.78 -18.11
CA THR A 26 6.35 -4.75 -18.93
C THR A 26 6.93 -4.77 -20.35
N GLY A 27 7.10 -5.97 -20.90
CA GLY A 27 7.56 -6.17 -22.29
C GLY A 27 6.57 -5.74 -23.39
N GLY A 28 5.62 -4.85 -23.07
CA GLY A 28 4.61 -4.34 -24.00
C GLY A 28 5.22 -3.49 -25.13
N SER A 29 4.43 -3.29 -26.19
CA SER A 29 4.83 -2.47 -27.35
C SER A 29 5.22 -1.06 -26.96
N ASN A 30 6.21 -0.50 -27.63
CA ASN A 30 6.62 0.90 -27.43
C ASN A 30 5.48 1.85 -27.80
N LEU A 31 5.49 3.05 -27.21
CA LEU A 31 4.60 4.13 -27.64
C LEU A 31 5.02 4.56 -29.03
N GLU A 32 4.07 4.61 -29.95
CA GLU A 32 4.29 4.93 -31.35
C GLU A 32 4.90 6.33 -31.51
N ASP A 33 5.75 6.53 -32.52
CA ASP A 33 6.31 7.86 -32.81
C ASP A 33 5.27 8.75 -33.49
N ILE A 34 4.37 8.15 -34.26
CA ILE A 34 3.33 8.82 -35.08
C ILE A 34 2.01 8.06 -34.86
N VAL A 35 0.92 8.80 -34.70
CA VAL A 35 -0.44 8.24 -34.58
C VAL A 35 -1.39 8.87 -35.59
N THR A 36 -2.52 8.19 -35.85
CA THR A 36 -3.65 8.66 -36.65
C THR A 36 -4.87 8.83 -35.76
N PHE A 37 -5.50 10.01 -35.77
CA PHE A 37 -6.82 10.19 -35.18
C PHE A 37 -7.90 10.08 -36.25
N THR A 38 -8.97 9.32 -35.94
CA THR A 38 -10.13 9.23 -36.79
C THR A 38 -11.28 10.02 -36.19
N VAL A 39 -11.92 10.85 -37.01
CA VAL A 39 -13.08 11.66 -36.58
C VAL A 39 -14.32 11.05 -37.20
N PHE A 40 -15.31 10.78 -36.34
CA PHE A 40 -16.62 10.24 -36.72
C PHE A 40 -17.73 11.24 -36.42
N ASN A 41 -18.76 11.26 -37.24
CA ASN A 41 -20.01 11.97 -36.92
C ASN A 41 -20.74 11.20 -35.78
N SER A 42 -21.05 11.87 -34.68
CA SER A 42 -21.64 11.21 -33.52
C SER A 42 -23.09 10.73 -33.71
N ALA A 43 -23.82 11.22 -34.73
CA ALA A 43 -25.17 10.73 -35.01
C ALA A 43 -25.16 9.43 -35.84
N THR A 44 -24.28 9.33 -36.81
CA THR A 44 -24.29 8.27 -37.82
C THR A 44 -23.17 7.25 -37.64
N ASN A 45 -22.19 7.57 -36.79
CA ASN A 45 -20.92 6.82 -36.64
C ASN A 45 -20.12 6.73 -38.01
N SER A 46 -20.49 7.53 -38.99
CA SER A 46 -19.74 7.56 -40.23
C SER A 46 -18.44 8.31 -40.08
N GLN A 47 -17.39 7.81 -40.69
CA GLN A 47 -16.09 8.47 -40.71
C GLN A 47 -16.17 9.78 -41.47
N LEU A 48 -15.69 10.87 -40.87
CA LEU A 48 -15.58 12.17 -41.49
C LEU A 48 -14.20 12.37 -42.10
N MET A 49 -13.15 12.16 -41.29
CA MET A 49 -11.75 12.35 -41.75
C MET A 49 -10.77 11.52 -40.90
N ASN A 50 -9.60 11.30 -41.45
CA ASN A 50 -8.42 10.82 -40.75
C ASN A 50 -7.39 11.95 -40.65
N ILE A 51 -6.80 12.12 -39.49
CA ILE A 51 -5.71 13.07 -39.27
C ILE A 51 -4.47 12.22 -39.01
N THR A 52 -3.68 12.07 -40.06
CA THR A 52 -2.47 11.23 -40.07
C THR A 52 -1.22 12.03 -39.71
N GLY A 53 -0.14 11.36 -39.40
CA GLY A 53 1.17 11.99 -39.20
C GLY A 53 1.29 12.80 -37.90
N ILE A 54 0.49 12.52 -36.88
CA ILE A 54 0.56 13.23 -35.61
C ILE A 54 1.77 12.72 -34.81
N SER A 55 2.83 13.52 -34.79
CA SER A 55 4.06 13.17 -34.08
C SER A 55 3.88 13.29 -32.58
N GLY A 56 4.38 12.27 -31.87
CA GLY A 56 4.42 12.28 -30.39
C GLY A 56 5.52 13.21 -29.86
N SER A 57 5.33 13.73 -28.65
CA SER A 57 6.38 14.40 -27.90
C SER A 57 7.56 13.46 -27.66
N PRO A 58 8.74 13.95 -27.27
CA PRO A 58 9.78 13.08 -26.71
C PRO A 58 9.22 12.20 -25.59
N LEU A 59 9.74 10.97 -25.48
CA LEU A 59 9.40 10.10 -24.35
C LEU A 59 9.91 10.72 -23.04
N ILE A 60 9.05 10.75 -22.05
CA ILE A 60 9.37 11.20 -20.69
C ILE A 60 9.19 10.01 -19.77
N THR A 61 10.22 9.72 -18.97
CA THR A 61 10.12 8.74 -17.90
C THR A 61 9.56 9.41 -16.66
N LEU A 62 8.42 8.93 -16.19
CA LEU A 62 7.85 9.33 -14.91
C LEU A 62 8.40 8.36 -13.86
N GLN A 63 9.35 8.84 -13.11
CA GLN A 63 9.86 8.12 -11.94
C GLN A 63 9.29 8.75 -10.67
N LYS A 64 9.13 7.95 -9.65
CA LYS A 64 8.74 8.44 -8.34
C LYS A 64 9.89 9.28 -7.75
N THR A 65 9.60 10.49 -7.34
CA THR A 65 10.60 11.46 -6.85
C THR A 65 10.80 11.43 -5.33
N ALA A 66 10.02 10.64 -4.60
CA ALA A 66 10.11 10.55 -3.13
C ALA A 66 9.99 9.09 -2.69
N THR A 67 10.92 8.64 -1.85
CA THR A 67 10.83 7.35 -1.16
C THR A 67 9.67 7.40 -0.17
N ASN A 68 8.83 6.37 -0.20
CA ASN A 68 7.77 6.19 0.79
C ASN A 68 8.23 5.12 1.79
N PRO A 69 8.45 5.47 3.08
CA PRO A 69 8.95 4.51 4.08
C PRO A 69 8.00 3.31 4.30
N CYS A 70 6.80 3.39 3.74
CA CYS A 70 5.82 2.33 3.81
C CYS A 70 5.88 1.34 2.63
N ILE A 71 6.72 1.58 1.65
CA ILE A 71 6.78 0.78 0.42
C ILE A 71 8.21 0.28 0.25
N PRO A 72 8.43 -1.04 0.21
CA PRO A 72 9.76 -1.60 -0.03
C PRO A 72 10.34 -1.10 -1.37
N ASP A 73 11.62 -0.77 -1.40
CA ASP A 73 12.32 -0.26 -2.59
C ASP A 73 12.10 -1.16 -3.81
N ALA A 74 12.16 -2.48 -3.62
CA ALA A 74 11.92 -3.46 -4.68
C ALA A 74 10.53 -3.38 -5.31
N ILE A 75 9.53 -2.83 -4.61
CA ILE A 75 8.18 -2.58 -5.15
C ILE A 75 8.11 -1.17 -5.73
N GLU A 76 8.76 -0.19 -5.11
CA GLU A 76 8.84 1.18 -5.62
C GLU A 76 9.49 1.26 -7.00
N GLU A 77 10.59 0.55 -7.22
CA GLU A 77 11.31 0.48 -8.49
C GLU A 77 10.45 -0.08 -9.63
N ARG A 78 9.39 -0.84 -9.31
CA ARG A 78 8.43 -1.35 -10.30
C ARG A 78 7.41 -0.32 -10.76
N VAL A 79 7.30 0.83 -10.10
CA VAL A 79 6.39 1.92 -10.49
C VAL A 79 7.13 2.90 -11.39
N CYS A 80 7.24 2.57 -12.65
CA CYS A 80 7.87 3.37 -13.67
C CYS A 80 6.96 3.45 -14.89
N PHE A 81 6.73 4.65 -15.43
CA PHE A 81 5.96 4.85 -16.65
C PHE A 81 6.72 5.73 -17.63
N LEU A 82 6.70 5.31 -18.88
CA LEU A 82 7.02 6.16 -20.01
C LEU A 82 5.74 6.86 -20.46
N THR A 83 5.80 8.14 -20.72
CA THR A 83 4.67 8.91 -21.26
C THR A 83 5.04 9.61 -22.54
N ARG A 84 4.06 9.72 -23.44
CA ARG A 84 4.14 10.47 -24.69
C ARG A 84 2.82 11.17 -24.93
N THR A 85 2.88 12.41 -25.41
CA THR A 85 1.71 13.22 -25.71
C THR A 85 1.67 13.49 -27.22
N TYR A 86 0.50 13.29 -27.82
CA TYR A 86 0.20 13.57 -29.21
C TYR A 86 -0.83 14.68 -29.25
N SER A 87 -0.58 15.72 -30.06
CA SER A 87 -1.49 16.85 -30.14
C SER A 87 -1.62 17.35 -31.58
N THR A 88 -2.85 17.64 -31.98
CA THR A 88 -3.14 18.21 -33.27
C THR A 88 -4.27 19.23 -33.19
N ILE A 89 -4.38 20.09 -34.20
CA ILE A 89 -5.47 21.05 -34.33
C ILE A 89 -6.35 20.62 -35.48
N ILE A 90 -7.64 20.46 -35.21
CA ILE A 90 -8.67 20.33 -36.24
C ILE A 90 -9.22 21.73 -36.49
N ASP A 91 -8.93 22.30 -37.63
CA ASP A 91 -9.54 23.54 -38.11
C ASP A 91 -10.68 23.22 -39.10
N ASN A 92 -11.64 24.07 -39.21
CA ASN A 92 -12.76 23.92 -40.16
C ASN A 92 -13.67 22.71 -39.87
N LEU A 93 -13.88 22.34 -38.61
CA LEU A 93 -14.82 21.31 -38.23
C LEU A 93 -16.25 21.86 -38.33
N PRO A 94 -17.14 21.36 -39.22
CA PRO A 94 -18.49 21.89 -39.34
C PRO A 94 -19.29 21.81 -38.06
N ALA A 95 -20.06 22.83 -37.72
CA ALA A 95 -20.97 22.74 -36.57
C ALA A 95 -22.14 21.82 -36.92
N THR A 96 -22.37 20.80 -36.08
CA THR A 96 -23.48 19.83 -36.25
C THR A 96 -24.28 19.69 -34.97
N ALA A 97 -25.52 19.19 -35.07
CA ALA A 97 -26.38 19.00 -33.90
C ALA A 97 -25.81 17.98 -32.91
N SER A 98 -25.22 16.91 -33.39
CA SER A 98 -24.73 15.76 -32.56
C SER A 98 -23.24 15.83 -32.22
N GLY A 99 -22.48 16.71 -32.89
CA GLY A 99 -21.02 16.78 -32.68
C GLY A 99 -20.26 15.62 -33.30
N TYR A 100 -19.08 15.34 -32.74
CA TYR A 100 -18.13 14.38 -33.27
C TYR A 100 -17.51 13.52 -32.20
N THR A 101 -17.06 12.32 -32.60
CA THR A 101 -16.22 11.43 -31.81
C THR A 101 -14.84 11.33 -32.45
N VAL A 102 -13.81 11.68 -31.69
CA VAL A 102 -12.41 11.57 -32.13
C VAL A 102 -11.79 10.39 -31.43
N THR A 103 -11.20 9.47 -32.20
CA THR A 103 -10.77 8.17 -31.68
C THR A 103 -9.36 7.83 -32.12
N TYR A 104 -8.67 7.17 -31.22
CA TYR A 104 -7.45 6.40 -31.44
C TYR A 104 -7.59 5.03 -30.83
N GLN A 105 -7.18 4.00 -31.55
CA GLN A 105 -7.22 2.61 -31.06
C GLN A 105 -5.83 1.99 -31.08
N ARG A 106 -5.57 1.13 -30.13
CA ARG A 106 -4.28 0.47 -29.94
C ARG A 106 -4.45 -0.96 -29.48
N CYS A 107 -3.61 -1.89 -29.98
CA CYS A 107 -3.35 -3.18 -29.35
C CYS A 107 -2.00 -3.12 -28.60
N CYS A 108 -1.75 -3.71 -27.45
CA CYS A 108 -2.63 -4.42 -26.58
C CYS A 108 -2.49 -3.84 -25.17
N ARG A 109 -3.46 -4.10 -24.28
CA ARG A 109 -3.30 -3.84 -22.84
C ARG A 109 -2.22 -4.73 -22.28
N VAL A 110 -1.67 -4.35 -21.11
CA VAL A 110 -0.76 -5.23 -20.36
C VAL A 110 -1.48 -6.53 -20.05
N ALA A 111 -0.82 -7.65 -20.37
CA ALA A 111 -1.38 -8.97 -20.07
C ALA A 111 -1.37 -9.26 -18.57
N GLY A 112 -2.33 -10.07 -18.09
CA GLY A 112 -2.38 -10.51 -16.70
C GLY A 112 -2.92 -9.48 -15.71
N MET A 113 -3.74 -8.53 -16.16
CA MET A 113 -4.49 -7.66 -15.24
C MET A 113 -5.46 -8.49 -14.42
N GLU A 114 -5.59 -8.16 -13.12
CA GLU A 114 -6.37 -8.96 -12.18
C GLU A 114 -7.88 -8.84 -12.38
N ASN A 115 -8.36 -7.67 -12.79
CA ASN A 115 -9.78 -7.36 -12.85
C ASN A 115 -10.42 -7.44 -14.22
N ILE A 116 -9.63 -7.61 -15.29
CA ILE A 116 -10.15 -7.75 -16.66
C ILE A 116 -9.45 -8.89 -17.38
N ASN A 117 -10.15 -9.50 -18.34
CA ASN A 117 -9.52 -10.42 -19.27
C ASN A 117 -8.67 -9.59 -20.27
N SER A 118 -7.40 -9.35 -19.92
CA SER A 118 -6.50 -8.48 -20.69
C SER A 118 -5.70 -9.21 -21.76
N THR A 119 -5.84 -10.53 -21.90
CA THR A 119 -5.14 -11.31 -22.90
C THR A 119 -5.66 -10.95 -24.30
N SER A 120 -4.81 -10.40 -25.14
CA SER A 120 -5.14 -9.99 -26.53
C SER A 120 -6.23 -8.91 -26.64
N VAL A 121 -6.42 -8.09 -25.60
CA VAL A 121 -7.39 -7.00 -25.61
C VAL A 121 -6.67 -5.68 -25.83
N GLY A 122 -7.13 -4.93 -26.83
CA GLY A 122 -6.64 -3.57 -27.11
C GLY A 122 -7.31 -2.50 -26.25
N THR A 123 -7.11 -1.25 -26.63
CA THR A 123 -7.72 -0.09 -25.97
C THR A 123 -8.26 0.87 -27.01
N SER A 124 -9.50 1.35 -26.80
CA SER A 124 -10.05 2.48 -27.55
C SER A 124 -10.02 3.73 -26.67
N TYR A 125 -9.31 4.73 -27.13
CA TYR A 125 -9.27 6.06 -26.55
C TYR A 125 -10.12 6.98 -27.43
N TYR A 126 -11.14 7.58 -26.86
CA TYR A 126 -11.96 8.53 -27.61
C TYR A 126 -12.39 9.70 -26.76
N THR A 127 -12.68 10.80 -27.40
CA THR A 127 -13.33 11.96 -26.79
C THR A 127 -14.43 12.45 -27.72
N LYS A 128 -15.43 13.13 -27.13
CA LYS A 128 -16.53 13.71 -27.87
C LYS A 128 -16.34 15.22 -27.96
N ILE A 129 -16.53 15.76 -29.17
CA ILE A 129 -16.73 17.17 -29.42
C ILE A 129 -18.25 17.37 -29.42
N PRO A 130 -18.83 18.08 -28.44
CA PRO A 130 -20.28 18.24 -28.36
C PRO A 130 -20.85 19.00 -29.57
N GLY A 131 -22.09 18.65 -29.92
CA GLY A 131 -22.81 19.37 -30.97
C GLY A 131 -23.56 20.60 -30.45
N ASN A 132 -24.22 21.30 -31.38
CA ASN A 132 -24.97 22.53 -31.06
C ASN A 132 -26.44 22.28 -30.67
N SER A 133 -26.88 21.02 -30.57
CA SER A 133 -28.21 20.66 -30.03
C SER A 133 -28.37 21.09 -28.56
N ILE A 134 -27.28 21.19 -27.82
CA ILE A 134 -27.23 21.72 -26.46
C ILE A 134 -26.60 23.13 -26.55
N PRO A 135 -27.32 24.20 -26.17
CA PRO A 135 -26.81 25.57 -26.25
C PRO A 135 -25.47 25.72 -25.50
N GLY A 136 -24.47 26.26 -26.17
CA GLY A 136 -23.13 26.48 -25.62
C GLY A 136 -22.23 25.26 -25.53
N ALA A 137 -22.72 24.03 -25.77
CA ALA A 137 -21.91 22.82 -25.68
C ALA A 137 -20.84 22.73 -26.78
N GLN A 138 -21.13 23.26 -27.98
CA GLN A 138 -20.18 23.23 -29.10
C GLN A 138 -18.90 24.05 -28.90
N THR A 139 -18.81 24.87 -27.86
CA THR A 139 -17.61 25.64 -27.49
C THR A 139 -16.94 25.11 -26.25
N ASN A 140 -17.33 23.92 -25.80
CA ASN A 140 -16.81 23.30 -24.60
C ASN A 140 -15.37 22.81 -24.77
N SER A 141 -14.59 22.94 -23.72
CA SER A 141 -13.27 22.34 -23.57
C SER A 141 -13.36 21.26 -22.50
N SER A 142 -12.93 20.04 -22.82
CA SER A 142 -12.99 18.93 -21.86
C SER A 142 -12.22 19.21 -20.57
N ALA A 143 -12.73 18.73 -19.47
CA ALA A 143 -12.05 18.72 -18.18
C ALA A 143 -10.67 18.07 -18.25
N ILE A 144 -9.70 18.56 -17.50
CA ILE A 144 -8.31 18.11 -17.47
C ILE A 144 -8.04 17.47 -16.13
N PHE A 145 -7.76 16.17 -16.13
CA PHE A 145 -7.38 15.44 -14.89
C PHE A 145 -6.07 15.95 -14.31
N ASN A 146 -6.08 16.30 -13.02
CA ASN A 146 -4.92 16.83 -12.28
C ASN A 146 -4.00 15.73 -11.74
N THR A 147 -4.29 14.49 -12.02
CA THR A 147 -3.73 13.28 -11.40
C THR A 147 -2.25 13.10 -11.69
N LYS A 148 -1.49 12.75 -10.65
CA LYS A 148 -0.19 12.12 -10.79
C LYS A 148 -0.40 10.69 -11.30
N ASP A 149 0.23 10.32 -12.39
CA ASP A 149 -0.07 9.11 -13.16
C ASP A 149 0.65 7.85 -12.63
N THR A 150 1.38 7.94 -11.52
CA THR A 150 2.12 6.84 -10.90
C THR A 150 1.43 6.42 -9.61
N VAL A 151 0.76 5.27 -9.61
CA VAL A 151 -0.02 4.80 -8.45
C VAL A 151 0.36 3.40 -8.06
N LEU A 152 0.84 3.30 -6.82
CA LEU A 152 0.95 2.05 -6.09
C LEU A 152 0.02 2.11 -4.88
N ILE A 153 -0.80 1.08 -4.71
CA ILE A 153 -1.72 0.91 -3.59
C ILE A 153 -1.31 -0.35 -2.83
N CYS A 154 -1.31 -0.26 -1.49
CA CYS A 154 -0.95 -1.39 -0.64
C CYS A 154 -2.12 -2.37 -0.49
N SER A 155 -1.90 -3.65 -0.80
CA SER A 155 -2.86 -4.74 -0.67
C SER A 155 -3.47 -4.81 0.74
N GLY A 156 -4.80 -4.90 0.83
CA GLY A 156 -5.53 -4.99 2.09
C GLY A 156 -5.48 -3.75 2.99
N ARG A 157 -4.97 -2.61 2.51
CA ARG A 157 -4.83 -1.38 3.31
C ARG A 157 -5.78 -0.28 2.84
N PRO A 158 -6.19 0.62 3.74
CA PRO A 158 -6.90 1.84 3.37
C PRO A 158 -6.03 2.73 2.49
N PHE A 159 -6.64 3.36 1.51
CA PHE A 159 -5.98 4.30 0.62
C PHE A 159 -6.90 5.41 0.16
N THR A 160 -6.31 6.48 -0.36
CA THR A 160 -6.99 7.55 -1.11
C THR A 160 -6.19 7.86 -2.37
N PHE A 161 -6.88 8.10 -3.47
CA PHE A 161 -6.27 8.52 -4.72
C PHE A 161 -7.16 9.55 -5.41
N ASP A 162 -6.57 10.65 -5.85
CA ASP A 162 -7.28 11.78 -6.41
C ASP A 162 -7.36 11.69 -7.94
N PHE A 163 -8.55 11.48 -8.49
CA PHE A 163 -8.90 11.60 -9.90
C PHE A 163 -9.51 12.98 -10.24
N GLY A 164 -9.40 13.95 -9.34
CA GLY A 164 -9.92 15.29 -9.58
C GLY A 164 -9.43 15.90 -10.88
N ALA A 165 -10.26 16.72 -11.46
CA ALA A 165 -9.98 17.43 -12.70
C ALA A 165 -10.29 18.94 -12.53
N SER A 166 -9.73 19.74 -13.40
CA SER A 166 -10.08 21.15 -13.57
C SER A 166 -10.77 21.34 -14.91
N ASP A 167 -11.78 22.17 -14.94
CA ASP A 167 -12.52 22.49 -16.15
C ASP A 167 -12.16 23.89 -16.66
N PRO A 168 -11.71 24.02 -17.94
CA PRO A 168 -11.35 25.33 -18.51
C PRO A 168 -12.53 26.31 -18.63
N ASP A 169 -13.75 25.78 -18.73
CA ASP A 169 -14.98 26.58 -18.92
C ASP A 169 -15.73 26.77 -17.61
N ASN A 170 -15.19 26.24 -16.48
CA ASN A 170 -15.76 26.27 -15.11
C ASN A 170 -17.08 25.51 -14.99
N ASP A 171 -17.27 24.45 -15.75
CA ASP A 171 -18.42 23.57 -15.61
C ASP A 171 -18.34 22.73 -14.32
N VAL A 172 -19.50 22.32 -13.81
CA VAL A 172 -19.56 21.46 -12.62
C VAL A 172 -19.20 20.02 -13.03
N LEU A 173 -18.22 19.44 -12.33
CA LEU A 173 -17.72 18.11 -12.63
C LEU A 173 -18.36 17.06 -11.72
N VAL A 174 -18.81 15.93 -12.31
CA VAL A 174 -19.36 14.78 -11.61
C VAL A 174 -18.61 13.52 -12.02
N TYR A 175 -18.10 12.78 -11.04
CA TYR A 175 -17.22 11.64 -11.24
C TYR A 175 -17.91 10.31 -10.97
N SER A 176 -17.57 9.30 -11.76
CA SER A 176 -17.99 7.91 -11.53
C SER A 176 -16.97 6.93 -12.09
N PHE A 177 -16.95 5.71 -11.59
CA PHE A 177 -16.29 4.62 -12.29
C PHE A 177 -17.00 4.36 -13.63
N TYR A 178 -16.23 3.84 -14.59
CA TYR A 178 -16.71 3.65 -15.96
C TYR A 178 -16.11 2.40 -16.62
N ASN A 179 -16.61 2.04 -17.78
CA ASN A 179 -16.07 0.95 -18.58
C ASN A 179 -14.73 1.34 -19.22
N ALA A 180 -13.77 0.42 -19.19
CA ALA A 180 -12.68 0.42 -20.14
C ALA A 180 -13.17 -0.23 -21.46
N PHE A 181 -12.59 0.16 -22.60
CA PHE A 181 -13.01 -0.31 -23.92
C PHE A 181 -11.92 -1.12 -24.60
N THR A 182 -12.35 -2.10 -25.43
CA THR A 182 -11.43 -2.92 -26.25
C THR A 182 -10.87 -2.13 -27.41
N GLY A 183 -9.77 -2.55 -28.00
CA GLY A 183 -9.05 -1.85 -29.08
C GLY A 183 -9.54 -2.11 -30.48
N GLY A 184 -10.80 -2.52 -30.69
CA GLY A 184 -11.40 -2.64 -32.04
C GLY A 184 -10.72 -3.64 -32.97
N GLY A 185 -10.05 -4.65 -32.45
CA GLY A 185 -9.48 -5.72 -33.28
C GLY A 185 -10.59 -6.60 -33.90
N ASN A 186 -10.31 -7.15 -35.09
CA ASN A 186 -11.25 -8.01 -35.78
C ASN A 186 -11.64 -9.21 -34.93
N THR A 187 -12.95 -9.39 -34.69
CA THR A 187 -13.52 -10.48 -33.88
C THR A 187 -13.28 -11.89 -34.44
N THR A 188 -12.65 -11.98 -35.63
CA THR A 188 -12.35 -13.25 -36.31
C THR A 188 -10.96 -13.84 -36.01
N ASN A 189 -10.09 -13.14 -35.27
CA ASN A 189 -8.81 -13.71 -34.89
C ASN A 189 -8.93 -14.53 -33.60
N PRO A 190 -8.33 -15.73 -33.55
CA PRO A 190 -8.46 -16.62 -32.39
C PRO A 190 -7.82 -16.02 -31.14
N PRO A 191 -8.28 -16.43 -29.93
CA PRO A 191 -7.66 -16.03 -28.66
C PRO A 191 -6.19 -16.41 -28.64
N GLY A 192 -5.31 -15.44 -28.34
CA GLY A 192 -3.86 -15.65 -28.30
C GLY A 192 -3.06 -14.94 -29.40
N CYS A 193 -3.68 -14.03 -30.15
CA CYS A 193 -2.99 -13.30 -31.19
C CYS A 193 -2.04 -12.21 -30.64
N TYR A 194 -0.76 -12.52 -30.51
CA TYR A 194 0.31 -11.54 -30.20
C TYR A 194 0.57 -10.54 -31.35
N THR A 195 -0.11 -10.66 -32.46
CA THR A 195 0.02 -9.83 -33.66
C THR A 195 -1.24 -9.00 -33.96
N CYS A 196 -2.09 -8.78 -32.97
CA CYS A 196 -3.27 -7.92 -33.15
C CYS A 196 -2.82 -6.49 -33.40
N THR A 197 -2.88 -6.06 -34.63
CA THR A 197 -2.77 -4.64 -34.98
C THR A 197 -4.13 -3.99 -34.71
N ALA A 198 -4.12 -2.88 -33.95
CA ALA A 198 -5.30 -2.02 -33.87
C ALA A 198 -5.66 -1.54 -35.31
N PRO A 199 -6.95 -1.33 -35.59
CA PRO A 199 -7.32 -0.77 -36.89
C PRO A 199 -6.74 0.65 -37.01
N ASP A 200 -6.05 0.90 -38.11
CA ASP A 200 -5.57 2.21 -38.51
C ASP A 200 -6.02 2.45 -39.98
N PRO A 201 -6.97 3.33 -40.20
CA PRO A 201 -7.68 4.21 -39.29
C PRO A 201 -8.58 3.47 -38.26
N ALA A 202 -8.88 4.13 -37.13
CA ALA A 202 -9.67 3.55 -36.07
C ALA A 202 -11.06 3.10 -36.53
N ALA A 203 -11.57 2.00 -35.96
CA ALA A 203 -12.94 1.53 -36.20
C ALA A 203 -13.98 2.49 -35.61
N PRO A 204 -15.19 2.56 -36.21
CA PRO A 204 -16.23 3.45 -35.71
C PRO A 204 -16.82 3.01 -34.38
N PRO A 205 -17.40 3.97 -33.59
CA PRO A 205 -18.21 3.62 -32.42
C PRO A 205 -19.48 2.83 -32.83
N PRO A 206 -20.19 2.13 -31.91
CA PRO A 206 -19.90 2.06 -30.48
C PRO A 206 -18.76 1.09 -30.14
N TYR A 207 -17.98 1.42 -29.08
CA TYR A 207 -16.86 0.58 -28.64
C TYR A 207 -17.33 -0.47 -27.65
N ILE A 208 -16.72 -1.65 -27.72
CA ILE A 208 -17.07 -2.79 -26.87
C ILE A 208 -16.36 -2.66 -25.54
N PRO A 209 -17.08 -2.68 -24.39
CA PRO A 209 -16.47 -2.74 -23.07
C PRO A 209 -15.60 -3.98 -22.89
N VAL A 210 -14.54 -3.88 -22.10
CA VAL A 210 -13.75 -5.04 -21.69
C VAL A 210 -14.56 -5.97 -20.79
N SER A 211 -14.24 -7.27 -20.81
CA SER A 211 -14.83 -8.23 -19.91
C SER A 211 -14.12 -8.18 -18.56
N TYR A 212 -14.85 -7.83 -17.50
CA TYR A 212 -14.38 -7.91 -16.12
C TYR A 212 -14.44 -9.36 -15.63
N ILE A 213 -13.47 -9.74 -14.79
CA ILE A 213 -13.30 -11.10 -14.24
C ILE A 213 -13.10 -11.05 -12.72
N ASN A 214 -13.03 -12.20 -12.08
CA ASN A 214 -12.71 -12.36 -10.64
C ASN A 214 -13.67 -11.59 -9.71
N GLY A 215 -14.93 -11.40 -10.12
CA GLY A 215 -15.94 -10.69 -9.33
C GLY A 215 -15.85 -9.16 -9.37
N TYR A 216 -14.93 -8.61 -10.17
CA TYR A 216 -14.84 -7.16 -10.43
C TYR A 216 -15.82 -6.71 -11.50
N SER A 217 -16.08 -5.42 -11.55
CA SER A 217 -16.94 -4.79 -12.56
C SER A 217 -16.49 -3.38 -12.88
N SER A 218 -17.06 -2.76 -13.92
CA SER A 218 -16.79 -1.34 -14.24
C SER A 218 -17.14 -0.39 -13.09
N ASN A 219 -18.17 -0.69 -12.30
CA ASN A 219 -18.58 0.12 -11.16
C ASN A 219 -17.84 -0.22 -9.87
N SER A 220 -17.08 -1.32 -9.86
CA SER A 220 -16.33 -1.81 -8.71
C SER A 220 -15.00 -2.43 -9.17
N PRO A 221 -14.13 -1.62 -9.79
CA PRO A 221 -12.93 -2.14 -10.45
C PRO A 221 -11.84 -2.64 -9.48
N LEU A 222 -11.90 -2.21 -8.21
CA LEU A 222 -11.05 -2.68 -7.10
C LEU A 222 -11.83 -3.40 -6.00
N GLY A 223 -13.07 -3.85 -6.30
CA GLY A 223 -13.95 -4.53 -5.36
C GLY A 223 -14.88 -3.57 -4.60
N SER A 224 -15.79 -4.16 -3.81
CA SER A 224 -16.90 -3.43 -3.16
C SER A 224 -16.49 -2.48 -2.03
N LEU A 225 -15.25 -2.60 -1.53
CA LEU A 225 -14.72 -1.75 -0.46
C LEU A 225 -14.10 -0.44 -0.96
N VAL A 226 -14.13 -0.19 -2.27
CA VAL A 226 -13.57 0.99 -2.91
C VAL A 226 -14.67 1.76 -3.63
N SER A 227 -14.70 3.07 -3.40
CA SER A 227 -15.66 3.99 -4.01
C SER A 227 -14.97 5.24 -4.54
N ILE A 228 -15.64 5.98 -5.42
CA ILE A 228 -15.23 7.30 -5.87
C ILE A 228 -16.24 8.34 -5.39
N ASN A 229 -15.76 9.44 -4.86
CA ASN A 229 -16.61 10.57 -4.48
C ASN A 229 -17.04 11.32 -5.75
N SER A 230 -18.34 11.37 -5.99
CA SER A 230 -18.89 11.94 -7.22
C SER A 230 -18.66 13.45 -7.38
N ALA A 231 -18.43 14.18 -6.29
CA ALA A 231 -18.20 15.64 -6.34
C ALA A 231 -16.72 16.01 -6.46
N THR A 232 -15.81 15.19 -5.92
CA THR A 232 -14.39 15.53 -5.85
C THR A 232 -13.50 14.67 -6.76
N GLY A 233 -13.98 13.51 -7.21
CA GLY A 233 -13.17 12.54 -7.95
C GLY A 233 -12.18 11.77 -7.07
N VAL A 234 -12.23 11.92 -5.75
CA VAL A 234 -11.36 11.16 -4.83
C VAL A 234 -11.85 9.72 -4.72
N MET A 235 -11.03 8.79 -5.17
CA MET A 235 -11.21 7.36 -4.94
C MET A 235 -10.66 6.99 -3.57
N SER A 236 -11.42 6.27 -2.77
CA SER A 236 -11.01 5.85 -1.43
C SER A 236 -11.63 4.52 -1.03
N GLY A 237 -11.03 3.87 -0.04
CA GLY A 237 -11.51 2.60 0.50
C GLY A 237 -10.37 1.71 0.96
N THR A 238 -10.63 0.41 1.05
CA THR A 238 -9.62 -0.61 1.34
C THR A 238 -9.30 -1.37 0.06
N ALA A 239 -8.02 -1.40 -0.30
CA ALA A 239 -7.54 -2.13 -1.49
C ALA A 239 -7.86 -3.65 -1.38
N PRO A 240 -8.01 -4.35 -2.51
CA PRO A 240 -8.17 -5.80 -2.49
C PRO A 240 -7.05 -6.49 -1.71
N ASN A 241 -7.41 -7.47 -0.87
CA ASN A 241 -6.43 -8.30 -0.20
C ASN A 241 -6.00 -9.44 -1.15
N LEU A 242 -4.80 -9.33 -1.68
CA LEU A 242 -4.24 -10.25 -2.67
C LEU A 242 -3.27 -11.28 -2.08
N GLY A 243 -3.10 -11.27 -0.75
CA GLY A 243 -2.15 -12.14 -0.04
C GLY A 243 -0.71 -11.61 -0.03
N VAL A 244 0.17 -12.39 0.56
CA VAL A 244 1.60 -12.07 0.73
C VAL A 244 2.32 -12.14 -0.62
N LEU A 245 3.25 -11.21 -0.86
CA LEU A 245 4.05 -11.08 -2.09
C LEU A 245 3.20 -10.80 -3.36
N ALA A 246 1.94 -10.43 -3.20
CA ALA A 246 1.10 -10.07 -4.34
C ALA A 246 1.61 -8.78 -5.01
N ASP A 247 1.62 -8.81 -6.34
CA ASP A 247 1.92 -7.67 -7.20
C ASP A 247 1.04 -7.78 -8.44
N LYS A 248 -0.08 -7.06 -8.44
CA LYS A 248 -1.12 -7.17 -9.47
C LYS A 248 -1.44 -5.81 -10.07
N ILE A 249 -1.80 -5.81 -11.34
CA ILE A 249 -2.20 -4.62 -12.08
C ILE A 249 -3.71 -4.66 -12.28
N PHE A 250 -4.36 -3.54 -12.08
CA PHE A 250 -5.79 -3.32 -12.26
C PHE A 250 -6.04 -2.24 -13.30
N ALA A 251 -7.04 -2.43 -14.16
CA ALA A 251 -7.56 -1.39 -15.02
C ALA A 251 -8.61 -0.59 -14.25
N ILE A 252 -8.48 0.73 -14.23
CA ILE A 252 -9.45 1.64 -13.64
C ILE A 252 -9.79 2.73 -14.65
N THR A 253 -11.08 2.89 -14.93
CA THR A 253 -11.56 3.94 -15.79
C THR A 253 -12.49 4.84 -14.99
N VAL A 254 -12.22 6.14 -15.00
CA VAL A 254 -13.03 7.17 -14.35
C VAL A 254 -13.61 8.09 -15.41
N LEU A 255 -14.92 8.24 -15.39
CA LEU A 255 -15.68 9.19 -16.18
C LEU A 255 -15.84 10.48 -15.39
N VAL A 256 -15.59 11.60 -16.03
CA VAL A 256 -15.99 12.92 -15.59
C VAL A 256 -17.10 13.44 -16.52
N SER A 257 -18.23 13.80 -15.97
CA SER A 257 -19.35 14.43 -16.68
C SER A 257 -19.37 15.92 -16.33
N GLU A 258 -19.50 16.75 -17.32
CA GLU A 258 -19.46 18.21 -17.25
C GLU A 258 -20.88 18.76 -17.33
N TYR A 259 -21.25 19.60 -16.36
CA TYR A 259 -22.59 20.17 -16.24
C TYR A 259 -22.52 21.70 -16.19
N ARG A 260 -23.32 22.34 -17.04
CA ARG A 260 -23.56 23.77 -17.02
C ARG A 260 -24.97 24.01 -16.50
N GLY A 261 -25.07 24.44 -15.23
CA GLY A 261 -26.34 24.36 -14.49
C GLY A 261 -26.78 22.91 -14.30
N SER A 262 -28.00 22.57 -14.70
CA SER A 262 -28.52 21.20 -14.62
C SER A 262 -28.34 20.38 -15.91
N VAL A 263 -27.75 20.95 -16.96
CA VAL A 263 -27.62 20.31 -18.27
C VAL A 263 -26.25 19.69 -18.40
N LYS A 264 -26.20 18.37 -18.69
CA LYS A 264 -24.97 17.68 -19.04
C LYS A 264 -24.51 18.14 -20.42
N ILE A 265 -23.32 18.71 -20.51
CA ILE A 265 -22.74 19.25 -21.72
C ILE A 265 -21.84 18.25 -22.42
N ALA A 266 -20.95 17.64 -21.66
CA ALA A 266 -19.92 16.74 -22.18
C ALA A 266 -19.59 15.64 -21.17
N GLU A 267 -18.82 14.68 -21.63
CA GLU A 267 -18.23 13.63 -20.79
C GLU A 267 -16.85 13.28 -21.34
N HIS A 268 -15.96 13.01 -20.41
CA HIS A 268 -14.58 12.64 -20.69
C HIS A 268 -14.14 11.55 -19.74
N PHE A 269 -13.22 10.66 -20.13
CA PHE A 269 -12.78 9.61 -19.23
C PHE A 269 -11.26 9.43 -19.27
N LYS A 270 -10.74 8.94 -18.14
CA LYS A 270 -9.35 8.53 -17.99
C LYS A 270 -9.30 7.03 -17.69
N ASP A 271 -8.53 6.31 -18.51
CA ASP A 271 -8.24 4.89 -18.34
C ASP A 271 -6.81 4.76 -17.79
N LEU A 272 -6.65 4.25 -16.58
CA LEU A 272 -5.39 4.18 -15.87
C LEU A 272 -5.14 2.77 -15.37
N GLN A 273 -3.88 2.36 -15.36
CA GLN A 273 -3.42 1.14 -14.71
C GLN A 273 -2.94 1.48 -13.30
N ILE A 274 -3.47 0.77 -12.30
CA ILE A 274 -3.06 0.89 -10.91
C ILE A 274 -2.39 -0.43 -10.50
N ARG A 275 -1.26 -0.31 -9.82
CA ARG A 275 -0.57 -1.45 -9.23
C ARG A 275 -1.02 -1.61 -7.77
N VAL A 276 -1.44 -2.82 -7.40
CA VAL A 276 -1.74 -3.21 -6.02
C VAL A 276 -0.69 -4.21 -5.59
N GLY A 277 0.16 -3.82 -4.65
CA GLY A 277 1.30 -4.61 -4.19
C GLY A 277 1.26 -4.93 -2.71
N ASP A 278 2.01 -5.94 -2.30
CA ASP A 278 2.25 -6.23 -0.90
C ASP A 278 3.25 -5.21 -0.33
N CYS A 279 2.71 -4.13 0.23
CA CYS A 279 3.52 -3.21 1.01
C CYS A 279 3.74 -3.85 2.38
N GLN A 280 4.90 -4.40 2.61
CA GLN A 280 5.28 -4.90 3.93
C GLN A 280 5.27 -3.71 4.91
N SER A 281 4.16 -3.58 5.64
CA SER A 281 4.08 -2.56 6.69
C SER A 281 5.02 -2.96 7.80
N PRO A 282 5.95 -2.08 8.22
CA PRO A 282 6.78 -2.34 9.37
C PRO A 282 5.91 -2.66 10.59
N GLY A 283 6.24 -3.73 11.29
CA GLY A 283 5.54 -4.13 12.50
C GLY A 283 6.18 -3.53 13.74
N ALA A 284 5.37 -3.22 14.74
CA ALA A 284 5.81 -2.90 16.09
C ALA A 284 5.62 -4.13 16.98
N VAL A 285 6.72 -4.78 17.36
CA VAL A 285 6.71 -5.98 18.23
C VAL A 285 7.64 -5.76 19.41
N LEU A 286 7.12 -5.94 20.61
CA LEU A 286 7.88 -5.80 21.84
C LEU A 286 7.97 -7.13 22.60
N ASN A 287 9.10 -7.36 23.28
CA ASN A 287 9.23 -8.43 24.24
C ASN A 287 8.11 -8.31 25.30
N PRO A 288 7.35 -9.37 25.56
CA PRO A 288 6.34 -9.34 26.62
C PRO A 288 7.01 -9.19 28.00
N ARG A 289 6.63 -8.13 28.71
CA ARG A 289 7.00 -7.84 30.11
C ARG A 289 8.52 -7.81 30.39
N PRO A 290 9.31 -6.91 29.75
CA PRO A 290 10.68 -6.72 30.15
C PRO A 290 10.79 -6.33 31.62
N THR A 291 11.67 -7.03 32.36
CA THR A 291 11.85 -6.83 33.79
C THR A 291 13.32 -6.58 34.09
N THR A 292 13.63 -5.55 34.87
CA THR A 292 14.98 -5.31 35.40
C THR A 292 14.97 -5.41 36.92
N CYS A 293 15.94 -6.15 37.47
CA CYS A 293 16.09 -6.39 38.89
C CYS A 293 17.45 -5.96 39.45
N ASP A 294 18.40 -5.63 38.53
CA ASP A 294 19.79 -5.24 38.86
C ASP A 294 19.98 -3.73 38.89
N GLY A 295 19.07 -2.97 38.26
CA GLY A 295 19.18 -1.54 38.15
C GLY A 295 17.93 -0.91 37.55
N PHE A 296 18.04 0.37 37.25
CA PHE A 296 16.94 1.18 36.70
C PHE A 296 17.01 1.32 35.17
N THR A 297 18.03 0.76 34.52
CA THR A 297 18.31 0.99 33.10
C THR A 297 17.96 -0.23 32.26
N ILE A 298 17.23 0.00 31.19
CA ILE A 298 16.83 -1.04 30.21
C ILE A 298 17.10 -0.54 28.80
N THR A 299 17.62 -1.43 27.95
CA THR A 299 17.70 -1.20 26.51
C THR A 299 16.53 -1.88 25.81
N PHE A 300 15.80 -1.13 24.99
CA PHE A 300 14.65 -1.60 24.26
C PHE A 300 14.99 -1.80 22.77
N LYS A 301 14.29 -2.70 22.14
CA LYS A 301 14.36 -2.93 20.68
C LYS A 301 13.01 -3.32 20.13
N ASN A 302 12.79 -3.08 18.85
CA ASN A 302 11.70 -3.67 18.12
C ASN A 302 12.11 -5.08 17.67
N ASP A 303 11.31 -6.09 18.05
CA ASP A 303 11.58 -7.49 17.69
C ASP A 303 11.00 -7.88 16.32
N ALA A 304 10.30 -6.97 15.62
CA ALA A 304 9.84 -7.20 14.26
C ALA A 304 11.01 -7.18 13.25
N ALA A 305 10.98 -8.10 12.30
CA ALA A 305 11.86 -8.05 11.13
C ALA A 305 11.28 -7.04 10.13
N ASN A 306 11.84 -5.86 10.06
CA ASN A 306 11.39 -4.78 9.18
C ASN A 306 12.35 -4.56 8.01
N ASN A 307 11.76 -4.36 6.81
CA ASN A 307 12.47 -3.95 5.61
C ASN A 307 11.48 -3.18 4.70
N PRO A 308 11.66 -1.87 4.43
CA PRO A 308 12.76 -1.01 4.93
C PRO A 308 12.69 -0.74 6.44
N GLU A 309 13.79 -0.20 6.98
CA GLU A 309 13.87 0.19 8.40
C GLU A 309 12.91 1.35 8.66
N PRO A 310 11.98 1.23 9.62
CA PRO A 310 11.01 2.28 9.92
C PRO A 310 11.62 3.40 10.77
N THR A 311 10.89 4.51 10.89
CA THR A 311 11.12 5.47 11.96
C THR A 311 10.51 4.95 13.26
N TYR A 312 11.12 5.29 14.39
CA TYR A 312 10.71 4.85 15.72
C TYR A 312 10.24 6.01 16.58
N TYR A 313 9.24 5.77 17.42
CA TYR A 313 8.83 6.66 18.48
C TYR A 313 8.45 5.83 19.71
N TRP A 314 9.21 6.02 20.78
CA TRP A 314 9.06 5.32 22.05
C TRP A 314 8.49 6.25 23.10
N GLU A 315 7.52 5.76 23.86
CA GLU A 315 6.99 6.37 25.10
C GLU A 315 7.28 5.40 26.24
N PHE A 316 8.13 5.80 27.21
CA PHE A 316 8.58 4.88 28.26
C PHE A 316 7.60 4.72 29.42
N GLY A 317 6.53 5.49 29.46
CA GLY A 317 5.49 5.43 30.50
C GLY A 317 5.78 6.27 31.75
N ASP A 318 6.92 6.96 31.80
CA ASP A 318 7.31 7.92 32.83
C ASP A 318 7.31 9.38 32.32
N GLY A 319 6.79 9.63 31.13
CA GLY A 319 6.76 10.92 30.46
C GLY A 319 7.93 11.15 29.50
N ASN A 320 8.97 10.33 29.53
CA ASN A 320 10.09 10.42 28.62
C ASN A 320 9.82 9.68 27.30
N THR A 321 10.49 10.12 26.23
CA THR A 321 10.34 9.58 24.86
C THR A 321 11.70 9.44 24.17
N SER A 322 11.75 8.63 23.10
CA SER A 322 12.93 8.50 22.23
C SER A 322 12.54 8.24 20.79
N THR A 323 13.43 8.58 19.83
CA THR A 323 13.30 8.23 18.41
C THR A 323 14.43 7.31 17.93
N GLN A 324 15.27 6.83 18.81
CA GLN A 324 16.37 5.92 18.48
C GLN A 324 15.85 4.54 18.07
N ILE A 325 16.59 3.82 17.25
CA ILE A 325 16.27 2.45 16.80
C ILE A 325 16.22 1.52 18.00
N SER A 326 17.20 1.60 18.90
CA SER A 326 17.31 0.79 20.11
C SER A 326 17.69 1.70 21.30
N PRO A 327 16.71 2.35 21.93
CA PRO A 327 16.99 3.29 23.00
C PRO A 327 17.33 2.56 24.30
N THR A 328 18.26 3.14 25.06
CA THR A 328 18.49 2.81 26.45
C THR A 328 17.83 3.87 27.33
N HIS A 329 16.98 3.45 28.26
CA HIS A 329 16.29 4.36 29.17
C HIS A 329 16.54 3.99 30.63
N THR A 330 16.70 5.02 31.47
CA THR A 330 16.89 4.89 32.91
C THR A 330 15.68 5.47 33.63
N TYR A 331 14.94 4.65 34.32
CA TYR A 331 13.80 5.06 35.13
C TYR A 331 14.28 5.68 36.45
N ALA A 332 13.61 6.72 36.92
CA ALA A 332 13.98 7.41 38.15
C ALA A 332 13.51 6.65 39.43
N LEU A 333 12.47 5.86 39.35
CA LEU A 333 11.84 5.14 40.46
C LEU A 333 11.55 3.69 40.09
N ALA A 334 11.43 2.84 41.11
CA ALA A 334 10.91 1.49 40.93
C ALA A 334 9.40 1.53 40.65
N GLY A 335 8.91 0.67 39.77
CA GLY A 335 7.50 0.63 39.42
C GLY A 335 7.18 -0.18 38.17
N ASP A 336 5.92 -0.17 37.85
CA ASP A 336 5.37 -0.74 36.64
C ASP A 336 5.12 0.43 35.63
N TYR A 337 5.68 0.33 34.44
CA TYR A 337 5.59 1.35 33.39
C TYR A 337 4.98 0.78 32.11
N THR A 338 4.11 1.52 31.46
CA THR A 338 3.57 1.13 30.16
C THR A 338 4.47 1.67 29.04
N LEU A 339 5.29 0.80 28.48
CA LEU A 339 6.09 1.10 27.29
C LEU A 339 5.20 1.04 26.05
N LYS A 340 5.27 2.05 25.20
CA LYS A 340 4.64 2.08 23.90
C LYS A 340 5.67 2.32 22.79
N LEU A 341 5.61 1.50 21.79
CA LEU A 341 6.35 1.69 20.54
C LEU A 341 5.38 2.05 19.43
N VAL A 342 5.71 3.09 18.68
CA VAL A 342 5.05 3.46 17.41
C VAL A 342 6.11 3.48 16.32
N VAL A 343 5.90 2.70 15.26
CA VAL A 343 6.71 2.74 14.04
C VAL A 343 6.01 3.60 12.99
N ASN A 344 6.77 4.34 12.19
CA ASN A 344 6.29 5.23 11.12
C ASN A 344 5.13 6.14 11.56
N ARG A 345 5.28 6.79 12.73
CA ARG A 345 4.29 7.67 13.33
C ARG A 345 3.79 8.72 12.35
N GLY A 346 2.46 8.79 12.16
CA GLY A 346 1.81 9.74 11.25
C GLY A 346 1.81 9.32 9.78
N GLN A 347 2.38 8.17 9.44
CA GLN A 347 2.31 7.58 8.11
C GLN A 347 1.13 6.60 8.01
N PHE A 348 0.68 6.31 6.79
CA PHE A 348 -0.43 5.35 6.58
C PHE A 348 -0.05 3.89 6.94
N CYS A 349 1.23 3.56 7.03
CA CYS A 349 1.77 2.28 7.48
C CYS A 349 2.23 2.32 8.95
N SER A 350 1.74 3.26 9.74
CA SER A 350 2.05 3.31 11.17
C SER A 350 1.48 2.07 11.87
N ASP A 351 2.29 1.47 12.72
CA ASP A 351 1.88 0.40 13.62
C ASP A 351 2.32 0.74 15.05
N SER A 352 1.66 0.17 16.04
CA SER A 352 2.01 0.41 17.44
C SER A 352 1.68 -0.78 18.33
N THR A 353 2.49 -0.94 19.36
CA THR A 353 2.30 -1.96 20.38
C THR A 353 2.65 -1.41 21.77
N THR A 354 2.13 -2.06 22.80
CA THR A 354 2.43 -1.72 24.18
C THR A 354 2.82 -2.96 24.97
N THR A 355 3.69 -2.78 25.98
CA THR A 355 4.03 -3.81 26.95
C THR A 355 4.23 -3.21 28.33
N LEU A 356 4.11 -4.05 29.37
CA LEU A 356 4.38 -3.65 30.74
C LEU A 356 5.85 -3.88 31.08
N VAL A 357 6.56 -2.81 31.42
CA VAL A 357 7.94 -2.86 31.92
C VAL A 357 7.93 -2.85 33.42
N LYS A 358 8.70 -3.76 34.04
CA LYS A 358 8.84 -3.86 35.50
C LYS A 358 10.25 -3.47 35.92
N VAL A 359 10.37 -2.48 36.77
CA VAL A 359 11.63 -1.93 37.27
C VAL A 359 11.69 -2.09 38.81
N TYR A 360 12.37 -3.13 39.26
CA TYR A 360 12.45 -3.47 40.71
C TYR A 360 13.87 -3.87 41.11
N PRO A 361 14.84 -2.92 41.12
CA PRO A 361 16.23 -3.22 41.46
C PRO A 361 16.42 -3.62 42.93
N GLY A 362 17.58 -4.23 43.19
CA GLY A 362 17.94 -4.64 44.55
C GLY A 362 17.38 -6.02 44.96
N PHE A 363 17.40 -6.94 44.01
CA PHE A 363 17.09 -8.34 44.22
C PHE A 363 18.39 -9.15 44.17
N PHE A 364 18.72 -9.79 45.31
CA PHE A 364 19.98 -10.52 45.53
C PHE A 364 19.66 -11.91 46.12
N PRO A 365 19.68 -12.96 45.27
CA PRO A 365 19.57 -14.34 45.76
C PRO A 365 20.74 -14.69 46.64
N ASP A 366 20.43 -15.30 47.78
CA ASP A 366 21.44 -15.91 48.64
C ASP A 366 20.84 -17.08 49.44
N PHE A 367 21.67 -18.02 49.80
CA PHE A 367 21.29 -19.10 50.68
C PHE A 367 22.47 -19.61 51.54
N THR A 368 22.16 -20.25 52.66
CA THR A 368 23.11 -20.97 53.49
C THR A 368 22.65 -22.40 53.68
N PHE A 369 23.57 -23.24 54.14
CA PHE A 369 23.28 -24.62 54.47
C PHE A 369 23.98 -25.01 55.76
N ALA A 370 23.35 -25.95 56.48
CA ALA A 370 23.87 -26.51 57.72
C ALA A 370 23.75 -28.04 57.73
N GLY A 371 24.79 -28.72 58.19
CA GLY A 371 24.92 -30.15 58.11
C GLY A 371 25.87 -30.59 56.99
N GLN A 372 26.86 -31.39 57.26
CA GLN A 372 27.89 -31.79 56.30
C GLN A 372 28.23 -33.30 56.42
N CYS A 373 27.38 -34.07 57.08
CA CYS A 373 27.64 -35.49 57.27
C CYS A 373 26.83 -36.37 56.32
N LYS A 374 27.45 -37.43 55.79
CA LYS A 374 26.80 -38.43 54.96
C LYS A 374 25.55 -38.98 55.63
N ASN A 375 24.45 -39.14 54.87
CA ASN A 375 23.15 -39.66 55.30
C ASN A 375 22.47 -38.85 56.43
N ILE A 376 22.96 -37.64 56.74
CA ILE A 376 22.29 -36.71 57.67
C ILE A 376 21.68 -35.59 56.78
N PRO A 377 20.42 -35.22 57.04
CA PRO A 377 19.79 -34.13 56.28
C PRO A 377 20.58 -32.83 56.41
N VAL A 378 20.95 -32.26 55.28
CA VAL A 378 21.50 -30.90 55.15
C VAL A 378 20.30 -29.95 55.08
N GLN A 379 20.22 -28.99 55.96
CA GLN A 379 19.20 -27.94 55.93
C GLN A 379 19.66 -26.80 55.04
N PHE A 380 18.88 -26.45 54.02
CA PHE A 380 19.10 -25.28 53.22
C PHE A 380 18.16 -24.15 53.68
N THR A 381 18.66 -22.93 53.75
CA THR A 381 17.91 -21.77 54.20
C THR A 381 18.06 -20.62 53.21
N ASP A 382 16.94 -20.14 52.66
CA ASP A 382 16.87 -18.98 51.80
C ASP A 382 17.22 -17.70 52.56
N LEU A 383 18.22 -16.96 52.12
CA LEU A 383 18.68 -15.68 52.61
C LEU A 383 18.50 -14.56 51.60
N THR A 384 17.73 -14.81 50.56
CA THR A 384 17.48 -13.84 49.49
C THR A 384 16.94 -12.53 50.05
N THR A 385 17.50 -11.42 49.58
CA THR A 385 17.03 -10.08 49.91
C THR A 385 16.40 -9.44 48.68
N ALA A 386 15.31 -8.73 48.88
CA ALA A 386 14.64 -7.97 47.83
C ALA A 386 14.21 -6.61 48.41
N THR A 387 14.67 -5.52 47.78
CA THR A 387 14.27 -4.16 48.14
C THR A 387 12.78 -3.92 47.84
N TYR A 388 12.29 -4.55 46.78
CA TYR A 388 10.91 -4.43 46.33
C TYR A 388 10.24 -5.80 46.20
N GLY A 389 9.13 -5.97 46.90
CA GLY A 389 8.39 -7.21 46.95
C GLY A 389 8.98 -8.24 47.91
N ALA A 390 8.64 -9.51 47.73
CA ALA A 390 9.11 -10.64 48.52
C ALA A 390 9.26 -11.88 47.65
N SER A 391 10.22 -12.73 47.98
CA SER A 391 10.36 -14.05 47.34
C SER A 391 9.09 -14.88 47.58
N ASN A 392 8.55 -15.48 46.53
CA ASN A 392 7.31 -16.25 46.59
C ASN A 392 7.38 -17.59 45.84
N LYS A 393 8.47 -17.82 45.06
CA LYS A 393 8.73 -19.12 44.46
C LYS A 393 10.21 -19.47 44.56
N TRP A 394 10.48 -20.76 44.80
CA TRP A 394 11.80 -21.32 44.99
C TRP A 394 11.94 -22.57 44.15
N SER A 395 13.12 -22.80 43.59
CA SER A 395 13.50 -24.05 42.93
C SER A 395 14.95 -24.38 43.27
N TRP A 396 15.13 -25.54 43.85
CA TRP A 396 16.41 -26.07 44.23
C TRP A 396 16.77 -27.27 43.36
N ASN A 397 18.02 -27.36 42.97
CA ASN A 397 18.65 -28.56 42.46
C ASN A 397 19.90 -28.81 43.35
N PHE A 398 19.92 -29.91 44.05
CA PHE A 398 20.97 -30.20 45.01
C PHE A 398 22.25 -30.78 44.43
N GLY A 399 22.31 -30.93 43.09
CA GLY A 399 23.48 -31.49 42.41
C GLY A 399 23.68 -33.00 42.60
N ASP A 400 22.72 -33.67 43.25
CA ASP A 400 22.76 -35.10 43.55
C ASP A 400 21.99 -35.92 42.51
N PHE A 401 22.59 -36.08 41.35
CA PHE A 401 21.97 -36.73 40.18
C PHE A 401 21.63 -38.21 40.40
N ALA A 402 22.19 -38.86 41.43
CA ALA A 402 21.86 -40.23 41.81
C ALA A 402 20.60 -40.32 42.67
N SER A 403 20.14 -39.21 43.28
CA SER A 403 18.99 -39.16 44.14
C SER A 403 17.70 -38.90 43.36
N PRO A 404 16.61 -39.66 43.59
CA PRO A 404 15.29 -39.32 43.03
C PRO A 404 14.71 -38.02 43.60
N ASN A 405 15.25 -37.54 44.74
CA ASN A 405 14.82 -36.29 45.39
C ASN A 405 15.80 -35.13 45.19
N ASN A 406 16.46 -35.08 44.05
CA ASN A 406 17.48 -34.07 43.72
C ASN A 406 16.94 -32.63 43.61
N THR A 407 15.63 -32.41 43.67
CA THR A 407 15.01 -31.09 43.54
C THR A 407 13.99 -30.79 44.63
N SER A 408 13.74 -29.48 44.87
CA SER A 408 12.71 -29.04 45.80
C SER A 408 12.16 -27.67 45.38
N ILE A 409 10.90 -27.40 45.72
CA ILE A 409 10.25 -26.09 45.54
C ILE A 409 9.91 -25.44 46.88
N ILE A 410 10.34 -26.01 47.99
CA ILE A 410 10.09 -25.52 49.35
C ILE A 410 11.09 -24.40 49.66
N LYS A 411 10.68 -23.37 50.37
CA LYS A 411 11.53 -22.23 50.73
C LYS A 411 12.84 -22.65 51.40
N ASN A 412 12.73 -23.51 52.44
CA ASN A 412 13.85 -23.97 53.24
C ASN A 412 13.85 -25.49 53.25
N PRO A 413 14.31 -26.18 52.22
CA PRO A 413 14.27 -27.64 52.12
C PRO A 413 15.39 -28.31 52.91
N THR A 414 15.22 -29.61 53.15
CA THR A 414 16.32 -30.51 53.54
C THR A 414 16.63 -31.50 52.45
N HIS A 415 17.90 -31.86 52.32
CA HIS A 415 18.35 -32.93 51.41
C HIS A 415 19.42 -33.80 52.09
N SER A 416 19.39 -35.12 51.83
CA SER A 416 20.35 -36.07 52.39
C SER A 416 21.20 -36.68 51.29
N TYR A 417 22.51 -36.46 51.31
CA TYR A 417 23.45 -37.01 50.36
C TYR A 417 23.91 -38.43 50.78
N ALA A 418 23.73 -39.37 49.91
CA ALA A 418 24.13 -40.77 50.13
C ALA A 418 25.65 -41.01 50.06
N LEU A 419 26.37 -40.17 49.33
CA LEU A 419 27.81 -40.23 49.18
C LEU A 419 28.48 -38.97 49.68
N ALA A 420 29.72 -39.07 50.14
CA ALA A 420 30.53 -37.91 50.44
C ALA A 420 31.10 -37.32 49.14
N GLY A 421 31.05 -36.01 48.98
CA GLY A 421 31.53 -35.33 47.79
C GLY A 421 31.19 -33.83 47.83
N ASN A 422 31.62 -33.13 46.79
CA ASN A 422 31.19 -31.75 46.55
C ASN A 422 29.98 -31.78 45.61
N TYR A 423 28.96 -30.99 45.91
CA TYR A 423 27.73 -30.93 45.18
C TYR A 423 27.44 -29.50 44.76
N ASP A 424 27.21 -29.25 43.45
CA ASP A 424 26.86 -27.95 42.94
C ASP A 424 25.34 -27.71 43.12
N VAL A 425 25.00 -26.98 44.17
CA VAL A 425 23.61 -26.64 44.47
C VAL A 425 23.19 -25.42 43.68
N VAL A 426 22.20 -25.56 42.82
CA VAL A 426 21.60 -24.46 42.02
C VAL A 426 20.29 -24.07 42.73
N PHE A 427 20.21 -22.79 43.04
CA PHE A 427 19.05 -22.16 43.67
C PHE A 427 18.48 -21.09 42.72
N VAL A 428 17.22 -21.24 42.33
CA VAL A 428 16.45 -20.26 41.56
C VAL A 428 15.34 -19.71 42.45
N VAL A 429 15.23 -18.40 42.53
CA VAL A 429 14.21 -17.73 43.32
C VAL A 429 13.50 -16.66 42.51
N GLU A 430 12.17 -16.54 42.68
CA GLU A 430 11.33 -15.54 42.04
C GLU A 430 10.63 -14.68 43.09
N THR A 431 10.49 -13.38 42.82
CA THR A 431 9.70 -12.47 43.67
C THR A 431 8.29 -12.27 43.08
N ASN A 432 7.37 -11.81 43.93
CA ASN A 432 6.03 -11.40 43.51
C ASN A 432 6.01 -10.18 42.57
N LYS A 433 7.15 -9.55 42.34
CA LYS A 433 7.35 -8.48 41.33
C LYS A 433 7.80 -9.02 39.98
N GLY A 434 8.16 -10.31 39.91
CA GLY A 434 8.60 -10.99 38.69
C GLY A 434 10.11 -10.99 38.50
N CYS A 435 10.89 -10.60 39.51
CA CYS A 435 12.34 -10.79 39.49
C CYS A 435 12.67 -12.27 39.68
N ILE A 436 13.46 -12.81 38.78
CA ILE A 436 13.97 -14.20 38.83
C ILE A 436 15.48 -14.13 38.68
N ASP A 437 16.17 -14.85 39.55
CA ASP A 437 17.62 -14.99 39.46
C ASP A 437 18.09 -16.35 40.02
N THR A 438 19.33 -16.71 39.67
CA THR A 438 19.90 -18.02 39.93
C THR A 438 21.24 -17.87 40.65
N LEU A 439 21.40 -18.57 41.74
CA LEU A 439 22.66 -18.67 42.50
C LEU A 439 23.12 -20.11 42.54
N GLN A 440 24.41 -20.35 42.31
CA GLN A 440 25.06 -21.65 42.49
C GLN A 440 26.10 -21.55 43.58
N LYS A 441 26.11 -22.54 44.50
CA LYS A 441 27.17 -22.75 45.51
C LYS A 441 27.57 -24.22 45.54
N THR A 442 28.86 -24.50 45.76
CA THR A 442 29.43 -25.83 45.85
C THR A 442 29.70 -26.21 47.31
#